data_414e4bbb9dbc8a07cc7b3b6bf9219485
#
_entry.id   414e4bbb9dbc8a07cc7b3b6bf9219485
#
_cell.length_a   1.000
_cell.length_b   1.000
_cell.length_c   1.000
_cell.angle_alpha   90.00
_cell.angle_beta   90.00
_cell.angle_gamma   90.00
#
_symmetry.space_group_name_H-M   'P 1'
#
loop_
_entity.id
_entity.type
_entity.pdbx_description
1 polymer ?
#
loop_
_entity_poly.entity_id
_entity_poly.type
_entity_poly.pdbx_seq_one_letter_code
_entity_poly.pdbx_strand_id
1 'polypeptide(L)'
;MIFPGFNAHATGEQMRMYATDGVKGVYLCGLSEQIDFYLTMKLFDNPSLDTDEILDEFFDRYFGKAAEAMKKFYLKIESVYSDPANYPSYIQTQDAQFHQTRELAWKYLGTPRVMEELEGYIEQARLE
;
A
#
# COMPACT_ATOMS: atom_id res chain seq x y z
N MET A 1 1.99 13.25 -12.63
CA MET A 1 1.11 12.17 -12.11
C MET A 1 1.96 10.92 -11.95
N ILE A 2 1.93 10.29 -10.79
CA ILE A 2 2.69 9.11 -10.41
C ILE A 2 1.74 7.94 -10.19
N PHE A 3 2.24 6.71 -10.24
CA PHE A 3 1.49 5.53 -9.81
C PHE A 3 1.34 5.58 -8.28
N PRO A 4 0.17 5.30 -7.69
CA PRO A 4 -0.01 5.34 -6.25
C PRO A 4 0.87 4.31 -5.56
N GLY A 5 1.45 4.67 -4.41
CA GLY A 5 2.16 3.75 -3.53
C GLY A 5 1.25 3.29 -2.41
N PHE A 6 1.28 2.00 -2.12
CA PHE A 6 0.63 1.39 -0.97
C PHE A 6 1.48 0.22 -0.48
N ASN A 7 1.79 0.16 0.80
CA ASN A 7 2.75 -0.79 1.39
C ASN A 7 2.32 -1.23 2.79
N ALA A 8 1.08 -1.67 2.94
CA ALA A 8 0.52 -2.03 4.24
C ALA A 8 1.32 -3.14 4.94
N HIS A 9 1.67 -4.20 4.21
CA HIS A 9 2.39 -5.33 4.79
C HIS A 9 3.83 -4.97 5.16
N ALA A 10 4.53 -4.21 4.31
CA ALA A 10 5.87 -3.71 4.63
C ALA A 10 5.85 -2.76 5.84
N THR A 11 4.82 -1.92 5.97
CA THR A 11 4.61 -1.07 7.15
C THR A 11 4.41 -1.92 8.40
N GLY A 12 3.60 -2.98 8.32
CA GLY A 12 3.39 -3.92 9.42
C GLY A 12 4.68 -4.59 9.89
N GLU A 13 5.50 -5.08 8.96
CA GLU A 13 6.80 -5.67 9.25
C GLU A 13 7.75 -4.66 9.90
N GLN A 14 7.81 -3.44 9.37
CA GLN A 14 8.65 -2.37 9.89
C GLN A 14 8.26 -1.99 11.32
N MET A 15 6.96 -1.90 11.65
CA MET A 15 6.50 -1.58 12.99
C MET A 15 6.89 -2.68 14.00
N ARG A 16 6.78 -3.95 13.62
CA ARG A 16 7.23 -5.08 14.44
C ARG A 16 8.74 -5.06 14.67
N MET A 17 9.52 -4.74 13.64
CA MET A 17 10.97 -4.56 13.74
C MET A 17 11.31 -3.43 14.72
N TYR A 18 10.69 -2.26 14.59
CA TYR A 18 10.90 -1.13 15.49
C TYR A 18 10.58 -1.47 16.95
N ALA A 19 9.51 -2.22 17.20
CA ALA A 19 9.17 -2.69 18.54
C ALA A 19 10.24 -3.63 19.11
N THR A 20 10.75 -4.55 18.28
CA THR A 20 11.83 -5.49 18.65
C THR A 20 13.14 -4.75 18.95
N ASP A 21 13.47 -3.73 18.17
CA ASP A 21 14.67 -2.90 18.35
C ASP A 21 14.53 -1.89 19.51
N GLY A 22 13.39 -1.86 20.18
CA GLY A 22 13.14 -1.00 21.34
C GLY A 22 12.94 0.48 21.01
N VAL A 23 12.54 0.80 19.80
CA VAL A 23 12.16 2.16 19.37
C VAL A 23 11.00 2.65 20.24
N LYS A 24 11.12 3.85 20.82
CA LYS A 24 10.13 4.41 21.76
C LYS A 24 9.17 5.41 21.12
N GLY A 25 9.42 5.81 19.92
CA GLY A 25 8.56 6.73 19.18
C GLY A 25 9.09 6.96 17.78
N VAL A 26 8.22 7.40 16.90
CA VAL A 26 8.56 7.73 15.52
C VAL A 26 7.98 9.10 15.17
N TYR A 27 8.61 9.77 14.25
CA TYR A 27 8.09 10.98 13.65
C TYR A 27 7.54 10.66 12.26
N LEU A 28 6.27 10.97 12.03
CA LEU A 28 5.64 10.79 10.73
C LEU A 28 5.67 12.10 9.94
N CYS A 29 6.29 12.06 8.79
CA CYS A 29 6.33 13.19 7.87
C CYS A 29 5.26 13.04 6.79
N GLY A 30 4.12 13.66 7.02
CA GLY A 30 2.95 13.57 6.14
C GLY A 30 2.04 12.40 6.48
N LEU A 31 0.76 12.59 6.23
CA LEU A 31 -0.26 11.56 6.29
C LEU A 31 -0.80 11.44 4.87
N SER A 32 -0.41 10.38 4.17
CA SER A 32 -0.76 10.22 2.76
C SER A 32 -2.21 9.75 2.59
N GLU A 33 -2.48 8.53 2.96
CA GLU A 33 -3.78 7.90 2.81
C GLU A 33 -4.38 7.58 4.17
N GLN A 34 -5.70 7.60 4.28
CA GLN A 34 -6.39 7.32 5.54
C GLN A 34 -6.12 5.91 6.04
N ILE A 35 -5.98 4.95 5.14
CA ILE A 35 -5.68 3.56 5.45
C ILE A 35 -4.26 3.40 6.02
N ASP A 36 -3.27 4.08 5.47
CA ASP A 36 -1.89 4.06 5.97
C ASP A 36 -1.82 4.62 7.38
N PHE A 37 -2.55 5.72 7.62
CA PHE A 37 -2.63 6.32 8.94
C PHE A 37 -3.31 5.39 9.95
N TYR A 38 -4.44 4.79 9.57
CA TYR A 38 -5.18 3.88 10.43
C TYR A 38 -4.31 2.67 10.84
N LEU A 39 -3.70 2.01 9.86
CA LEU A 39 -2.80 0.89 10.06
C LEU A 39 -1.62 1.26 10.98
N THR A 40 -0.95 2.36 10.68
CA THR A 40 0.20 2.83 11.46
C THR A 40 -0.16 3.11 12.91
N MET A 41 -1.29 3.79 13.17
CA MET A 41 -1.73 4.09 14.53
C MET A 41 -2.12 2.84 15.32
N LYS A 42 -2.78 1.87 14.69
CA LYS A 42 -3.08 0.58 15.32
C LYS A 42 -1.82 -0.17 15.72
N LEU A 43 -0.82 -0.21 14.83
CA LEU A 43 0.45 -0.89 15.06
C LEU A 43 1.37 -0.14 16.05
N PHE A 44 1.24 1.18 16.19
CA PHE A 44 1.90 1.92 17.27
C PHE A 44 1.36 1.56 18.64
N ASP A 45 0.06 1.39 18.74
CA ASP A 45 -0.59 0.98 19.99
C ASP A 45 -0.26 -0.48 20.32
N ASN A 46 -0.37 -1.36 19.32
CA ASN A 46 -0.04 -2.78 19.49
C ASN A 46 0.63 -3.37 18.23
N PRO A 47 1.97 -3.47 18.20
CA PRO A 47 2.70 -3.99 17.04
C PRO A 47 2.52 -5.49 16.80
N SER A 48 1.86 -6.22 17.72
CA SER A 48 1.57 -7.65 17.55
C SER A 48 0.28 -7.93 16.76
N LEU A 49 -0.49 -6.89 16.43
CA LEU A 49 -1.70 -7.05 15.63
C LEU A 49 -1.37 -7.56 14.22
N ASP A 50 -2.26 -8.38 13.69
CA ASP A 50 -2.16 -8.86 12.33
C ASP A 50 -2.54 -7.76 11.33
N THR A 51 -1.72 -7.59 10.30
CA THR A 51 -1.91 -6.54 9.29
C THR A 51 -3.17 -6.79 8.46
N ASP A 52 -3.46 -8.03 8.10
CA ASP A 52 -4.66 -8.38 7.32
C ASP A 52 -5.94 -8.13 8.13
N GLU A 53 -5.95 -8.46 9.43
CA GLU A 53 -7.08 -8.17 10.32
C GLU A 53 -7.35 -6.67 10.44
N ILE A 54 -6.29 -5.83 10.52
CA ILE A 54 -6.45 -4.37 10.54
C ILE A 54 -7.01 -3.87 9.21
N LEU A 55 -6.54 -4.41 8.10
CA LEU A 55 -7.04 -4.05 6.77
C LEU A 55 -8.52 -4.45 6.61
N ASP A 56 -8.90 -5.67 7.02
CA ASP A 56 -10.29 -6.11 6.98
C ASP A 56 -11.18 -5.19 7.82
N GLU A 57 -10.78 -4.88 9.05
CA GLU A 57 -11.51 -3.94 9.90
C GLU A 57 -11.68 -2.57 9.22
N PHE A 58 -10.61 -2.04 8.61
CA PHE A 58 -10.67 -0.75 7.94
C PHE A 58 -11.63 -0.77 6.74
N PHE A 59 -11.49 -1.75 5.86
CA PHE A 59 -12.30 -1.81 4.63
C PHE A 59 -13.78 -2.02 4.97
N ASP A 60 -14.10 -2.90 5.90
CA ASP A 60 -15.48 -3.14 6.34
C ASP A 60 -16.12 -1.89 6.93
N ARG A 61 -15.41 -1.16 7.78
CA ARG A 61 -15.95 0.05 8.42
C ARG A 61 -16.02 1.25 7.50
N TYR A 62 -15.06 1.39 6.59
CA TYR A 62 -14.93 2.58 5.74
C TYR A 62 -15.75 2.46 4.46
N PHE A 63 -15.76 1.30 3.82
CA PHE A 63 -16.40 1.06 2.53
C PHE A 63 -17.71 0.25 2.61
N GLY A 64 -18.01 -0.39 3.74
CA GLY A 64 -19.23 -1.14 3.94
C GLY A 64 -19.41 -2.25 2.91
N LYS A 65 -20.47 -2.20 2.09
CA LYS A 65 -20.73 -3.22 1.08
C LYS A 65 -19.63 -3.32 0.01
N ALA A 66 -18.99 -2.22 -0.31
CA ALA A 66 -17.89 -2.18 -1.30
C ALA A 66 -16.52 -2.61 -0.72
N ALA A 67 -16.47 -3.09 0.54
CA ALA A 67 -15.24 -3.41 1.25
C ALA A 67 -14.35 -4.40 0.49
N GLU A 68 -14.93 -5.50 -0.01
CA GLU A 68 -14.19 -6.55 -0.70
C GLU A 68 -13.56 -6.04 -2.01
N ALA A 69 -14.32 -5.32 -2.81
CA ALA A 69 -13.83 -4.78 -4.07
C ALA A 69 -12.74 -3.72 -3.83
N MET A 70 -12.92 -2.84 -2.85
CA MET A 70 -11.94 -1.83 -2.49
C MET A 70 -10.67 -2.43 -1.86
N LYS A 71 -10.79 -3.46 -1.04
CA LYS A 71 -9.62 -4.20 -0.53
C LYS A 71 -8.80 -4.79 -1.68
N LYS A 72 -9.44 -5.44 -2.65
CA LYS A 72 -8.76 -5.96 -3.85
C LYS A 72 -8.05 -4.86 -4.64
N PHE A 73 -8.69 -3.70 -4.78
CA PHE A 73 -8.09 -2.54 -5.45
C PHE A 73 -6.78 -2.11 -4.77
N TYR A 74 -6.78 -1.91 -3.46
CA TYR A 74 -5.60 -1.48 -2.72
C TYR A 74 -4.51 -2.56 -2.67
N LEU A 75 -4.86 -3.82 -2.45
CA LEU A 75 -3.90 -4.93 -2.47
C LEU A 75 -3.29 -5.16 -3.86
N LYS A 76 -4.04 -4.87 -4.94
CA LYS A 76 -3.48 -4.87 -6.29
C LYS A 76 -2.44 -3.77 -6.46
N ILE A 77 -2.70 -2.56 -5.97
CA ILE A 77 -1.71 -1.47 -5.98
C ILE A 77 -0.46 -1.91 -5.21
N GLU A 78 -0.63 -2.46 -4.01
CA GLU A 78 0.50 -2.94 -3.21
C GLU A 78 1.31 -4.01 -3.94
N SER A 79 0.66 -5.01 -4.52
CA SER A 79 1.33 -6.10 -5.25
C SER A 79 2.16 -5.60 -6.44
N VAL A 80 1.69 -4.55 -7.11
CA VAL A 80 2.42 -3.93 -8.22
C VAL A 80 3.57 -3.06 -7.72
N TYR A 81 3.31 -2.25 -6.70
CA TYR A 81 4.26 -1.28 -6.18
C TYR A 81 5.41 -1.92 -5.41
N SER A 82 5.14 -2.99 -4.65
CA SER A 82 6.11 -3.63 -3.77
C SER A 82 6.95 -4.71 -4.45
N ASP A 83 6.58 -5.17 -5.66
CA ASP A 83 7.32 -6.22 -6.35
C ASP A 83 8.50 -5.64 -7.15
N PRO A 84 9.76 -5.93 -6.75
CA PRO A 84 10.94 -5.47 -7.48
C PRO A 84 10.97 -5.88 -8.95
N ALA A 85 10.32 -6.99 -9.31
CA ALA A 85 10.27 -7.48 -10.69
C ALA A 85 9.54 -6.53 -11.66
N ASN A 86 8.67 -5.66 -11.12
CA ASN A 86 7.97 -4.64 -11.90
C ASN A 86 8.84 -3.41 -12.21
N TYR A 87 10.05 -3.35 -11.66
CA TYR A 87 10.95 -2.21 -11.86
C TYR A 87 12.05 -2.54 -12.87
N PRO A 88 12.47 -1.59 -13.71
CA PRO A 88 13.58 -1.81 -14.61
C PRO A 88 14.90 -2.04 -13.84
N SER A 89 15.80 -2.83 -14.41
CA SER A 89 17.04 -3.24 -13.77
C SER A 89 17.91 -2.08 -13.27
N TYR A 90 17.88 -0.95 -13.93
CA TYR A 90 18.64 0.22 -13.51
C TYR A 90 18.13 0.84 -12.18
N ILE A 91 16.85 0.62 -11.84
CA ILE A 91 16.29 1.01 -10.52
C ILE A 91 16.69 -0.01 -9.46
N GLN A 92 16.62 -1.31 -9.79
CA GLN A 92 16.93 -2.39 -8.83
C GLN A 92 18.38 -2.37 -8.35
N THR A 93 19.29 -1.78 -9.13
CA THR A 93 20.72 -1.70 -8.81
C THR A 93 21.17 -0.36 -8.21
N GLN A 94 20.25 0.57 -7.99
CA GLN A 94 20.57 1.88 -7.42
C GLN A 94 20.52 1.86 -5.90
N ASP A 95 21.61 2.28 -5.26
CA ASP A 95 21.68 2.51 -3.80
C ASP A 95 21.08 3.85 -3.38
N ALA A 96 20.66 4.68 -4.34
CA ALA A 96 20.17 6.03 -4.09
C ALA A 96 18.64 6.12 -4.18
N GLN A 97 18.06 7.03 -3.41
CA GLN A 97 16.65 7.40 -3.53
C GLN A 97 16.36 7.87 -4.96
N PHE A 98 15.29 7.37 -5.54
CA PHE A 98 14.81 7.84 -6.83
C PHE A 98 13.37 8.33 -6.73
N HIS A 99 13.01 9.24 -7.61
CA HIS A 99 11.64 9.71 -7.76
C HIS A 99 10.97 8.99 -8.93
N GLN A 100 9.70 8.64 -8.78
CA GLN A 100 8.95 8.09 -9.88
C GLN A 100 8.93 9.06 -11.07
N THR A 101 9.48 8.60 -12.20
CA THR A 101 9.34 9.28 -13.48
C THR A 101 8.00 8.91 -14.12
N ARG A 102 7.56 9.70 -15.09
CA ARG A 102 6.37 9.36 -15.89
C ARG A 102 6.53 8.02 -16.60
N GLU A 103 7.73 7.71 -17.06
CA GLU A 103 8.02 6.43 -17.71
C GLU A 103 7.87 5.27 -16.72
N LEU A 104 8.47 5.35 -15.53
CA LEU A 104 8.34 4.34 -14.49
C LEU A 104 6.88 4.12 -14.12
N ALA A 105 6.16 5.21 -13.85
CA ALA A 105 4.76 5.13 -13.41
C ALA A 105 3.83 4.45 -14.43
N TRP A 106 4.03 4.69 -15.74
CA TRP A 106 3.03 4.29 -16.73
C TRP A 106 3.47 3.21 -17.71
N LYS A 107 4.78 2.95 -17.82
CA LYS A 107 5.30 1.87 -18.64
C LYS A 107 5.55 0.59 -17.84
N TYR A 108 5.89 0.74 -16.55
CA TYR A 108 6.29 -0.38 -15.70
C TYR A 108 5.26 -0.72 -14.61
N LEU A 109 4.74 0.26 -13.90
CA LEU A 109 3.78 0.04 -12.81
C LEU A 109 2.33 0.09 -13.29
N GLY A 110 1.85 1.25 -13.71
CA GLY A 110 0.49 1.46 -14.21
C GLY A 110 0.33 1.08 -15.68
N THR A 111 0.69 -0.14 -16.02
CA THR A 111 0.50 -0.67 -17.39
C THR A 111 -1.00 -0.72 -17.75
N PRO A 112 -1.37 -0.72 -19.04
CA PRO A 112 -2.77 -0.83 -19.45
C PRO A 112 -3.50 -2.00 -18.77
N ARG A 113 -2.88 -3.15 -18.67
CA ARG A 113 -3.44 -4.33 -17.99
C ARG A 113 -3.71 -4.09 -16.50
N VAL A 114 -2.77 -3.45 -15.79
CA VAL A 114 -2.96 -3.11 -14.37
C VAL A 114 -4.08 -2.11 -14.20
N MET A 115 -4.15 -1.10 -15.07
CA MET A 115 -5.18 -0.07 -15.02
C MET A 115 -6.59 -0.63 -15.32
N GLU A 116 -6.71 -1.55 -16.29
CA GLU A 116 -7.97 -2.25 -16.59
C GLU A 116 -8.44 -3.09 -15.39
N GLU A 117 -7.52 -3.78 -14.72
CA GLU A 117 -7.85 -4.57 -13.53
C GLU A 117 -8.30 -3.68 -12.36
N LEU A 118 -7.61 -2.57 -12.12
CA LEU A 118 -7.99 -1.60 -11.09
C LEU A 118 -9.36 -0.94 -11.41
N GLU A 119 -9.62 -0.59 -12.66
CA GLU A 119 -10.92 -0.08 -13.11
C GLU A 119 -12.03 -1.10 -12.83
N GLY A 120 -11.77 -2.39 -13.10
CA GLY A 120 -12.71 -3.47 -12.82
C GLY A 120 -13.12 -3.54 -11.34
N TYR A 121 -12.19 -3.37 -10.41
CA TYR A 121 -12.53 -3.33 -8.97
C TYR A 121 -13.37 -2.10 -8.60
N ILE A 122 -13.07 -0.93 -9.18
CA ILE A 122 -13.89 0.28 -8.96
C ILE A 122 -15.31 0.11 -9.50
N GLU A 123 -15.46 -0.47 -10.70
CA GLU A 123 -16.79 -0.74 -11.24
C GLU A 123 -17.56 -1.76 -10.39
N GLN A 124 -16.90 -2.80 -9.88
CA GLN A 124 -17.51 -3.74 -8.93
C GLN A 124 -17.97 -3.01 -7.66
N ALA A 125 -17.11 -2.16 -7.07
CA ALA A 125 -17.47 -1.39 -5.87
C ALA A 125 -18.67 -0.46 -6.06
N ARG A 126 -18.89 0.05 -7.27
CA ARG A 126 -20.06 0.91 -7.60
C ARG A 126 -21.38 0.16 -7.67
N LEU A 127 -21.35 -1.15 -7.87
CA LEU A 127 -22.56 -1.98 -7.99
C LEU A 127 -23.05 -2.51 -6.64
N GLU A 128 -22.24 -2.39 -5.59
CA GLU A 128 -22.50 -2.82 -4.22
C GLU A 128 -23.03 -1.68 -3.34
#